data_ef07eb71e7ff8e1185f73130ff489054
#
_entry.id   ef07eb71e7ff8e1185f73130ff489054
#
_cell.length_a   1.000
_cell.length_b   1.000
_cell.length_c   1.000
_cell.angle_alpha   90.00
_cell.angle_beta   90.00
_cell.angle_gamma   90.00
#
_symmetry.space_group_name_H-M   'P 1'
#
loop_
_entity.id
_entity.type
_entity.pdbx_description
1 polymer ?
#
loop_
_entity_poly.entity_id
_entity_poly.type
_entity_poly.pdbx_seq_one_letter_code
_entity_poly.pdbx_strand_id
1 'polypeptide(L)'
;PAGEFTVPPGKLQERVELPAVPAGLPSELLSRRPDIVAAEFRLLEAYDLVGQARLAQLPSISLTGRGGTSSFALGDLLKSFTFGFLPSINIPAFDPSIKARLKTTEAQTKVFEHEYQRTVIAAFEEVENALTNLDAHRQQRTELQQQIEQLQIVAAQIQAQLREGLVSQLEVFETERSLLAAQLALLANHQQILADTVTLYKALGGGWPTVEVANVRR
;
A
#
# COMPACT_ATOMS: atom_id res chain seq x y z
N PRO A 1 4.54 5.59 21.33
CA PRO A 1 5.03 4.56 22.22
C PRO A 1 4.14 3.32 22.06
N ALA A 2 4.71 2.22 21.56
CA ALA A 2 4.00 0.97 21.27
C ALA A 2 3.64 0.16 22.54
N GLY A 3 3.77 0.73 23.72
CA GLY A 3 3.66 0.05 25.00
C GLY A 3 2.30 0.10 25.69
N GLU A 4 1.32 0.83 25.16
CA GLU A 4 0.03 1.02 25.83
C GLU A 4 -1.16 0.33 25.16
N PHE A 5 -0.92 -0.46 24.12
CA PHE A 5 -2.01 -1.18 23.45
C PHE A 5 -2.23 -2.54 24.13
N THR A 6 -3.12 -2.58 25.11
CA THR A 6 -3.62 -3.81 25.72
C THR A 6 -4.77 -4.34 24.87
N VAL A 7 -4.56 -5.48 24.21
CA VAL A 7 -5.66 -6.20 23.55
C VAL A 7 -6.48 -6.88 24.64
N PRO A 8 -7.78 -6.52 24.82
CA PRO A 8 -8.61 -7.21 25.79
C PRO A 8 -8.78 -8.68 25.39
N PRO A 9 -8.77 -9.64 26.36
CA PRO A 9 -9.02 -11.03 26.06
C PRO A 9 -10.46 -11.18 25.54
N GLY A 10 -10.60 -11.58 24.28
CA GLY A 10 -11.88 -11.86 23.62
C GLY A 10 -12.01 -13.33 23.25
N LYS A 11 -13.24 -13.84 23.22
CA LYS A 11 -13.51 -15.16 22.63
C LYS A 11 -13.78 -14.98 21.14
N LEU A 12 -13.12 -15.79 20.30
CA LEU A 12 -13.31 -15.78 18.85
C LEU A 12 -14.77 -16.07 18.43
N GLN A 13 -15.57 -16.61 19.34
CA GLN A 13 -17.01 -16.90 19.15
C GLN A 13 -17.92 -15.70 19.41
N GLU A 14 -17.46 -14.65 20.07
CA GLU A 14 -18.25 -13.41 20.16
C GLU A 14 -18.34 -12.83 18.76
N ARG A 15 -19.59 -12.63 18.30
CA ARG A 15 -19.89 -12.05 17.00
C ARG A 15 -19.21 -10.69 16.88
N VAL A 16 -18.03 -10.68 16.31
CA VAL A 16 -17.47 -9.43 15.81
C VAL A 16 -18.31 -9.08 14.57
N GLU A 17 -19.27 -8.18 14.72
CA GLU A 17 -19.91 -7.57 13.58
C GLU A 17 -18.84 -6.80 12.82
N LEU A 18 -18.36 -7.42 11.77
CA LEU A 18 -17.41 -6.77 10.88
C LEU A 18 -18.15 -5.60 10.23
N PRO A 19 -17.62 -4.38 10.33
CA PRO A 19 -18.22 -3.25 9.64
C PRO A 19 -18.34 -3.58 8.16
N ALA A 20 -19.49 -3.24 7.57
CA ALA A 20 -19.69 -3.41 6.14
C ALA A 20 -18.60 -2.62 5.41
N VAL A 21 -17.78 -3.34 4.65
CA VAL A 21 -16.76 -2.70 3.81
C VAL A 21 -17.52 -1.91 2.75
N PRO A 22 -17.44 -0.59 2.72
CA PRO A 22 -18.09 0.18 1.68
C PRO A 22 -17.48 -0.24 0.33
N ALA A 23 -18.33 -0.65 -0.60
CA ALA A 23 -17.93 -0.86 -1.99
C ALA A 23 -17.53 0.51 -2.57
N GLY A 24 -16.29 0.92 -2.35
CA GLY A 24 -15.72 2.16 -2.88
C GLY A 24 -15.62 2.06 -4.41
N LEU A 25 -15.84 3.19 -5.08
CA LEU A 25 -15.57 3.27 -6.51
C LEU A 25 -14.08 3.04 -6.78
N PRO A 26 -13.68 2.37 -7.86
CA PRO A 26 -12.26 2.17 -8.21
C PRO A 26 -11.43 3.45 -8.20
N SER A 27 -12.04 4.58 -8.56
CA SER A 27 -11.39 5.91 -8.54
C SER A 27 -11.01 6.40 -7.13
N GLU A 28 -11.73 5.97 -6.08
CA GLU A 28 -11.39 6.36 -4.70
C GLU A 28 -10.14 5.64 -4.19
N LEU A 29 -9.85 4.43 -4.71
CA LEU A 29 -8.64 3.69 -4.36
C LEU A 29 -7.38 4.47 -4.74
N LEU A 30 -7.40 5.15 -5.89
CA LEU A 30 -6.26 5.93 -6.41
C LEU A 30 -5.85 7.06 -5.44
N SER A 31 -6.81 7.65 -4.72
CA SER A 31 -6.53 8.75 -3.78
C SER A 31 -6.29 8.30 -2.34
N ARG A 32 -6.74 7.08 -1.97
CA ARG A 32 -6.68 6.59 -0.58
C ARG A 32 -5.43 5.75 -0.28
N ARG A 33 -4.88 5.08 -1.28
CA ARG A 33 -3.72 4.18 -1.09
C ARG A 33 -2.41 4.97 -1.08
N PRO A 34 -1.63 4.90 0.02
CA PRO A 34 -0.37 5.65 0.13
C PRO A 34 0.70 5.23 -0.88
N ASP A 35 0.70 3.95 -1.31
CA ASP A 35 1.63 3.43 -2.31
C ASP A 35 1.37 4.01 -3.70
N ILE A 36 0.10 4.15 -4.10
CA ILE A 36 -0.31 4.77 -5.36
C ILE A 36 0.05 6.27 -5.35
N VAL A 37 -0.31 6.96 -4.25
CA VAL A 37 0.02 8.38 -4.08
C VAL A 37 1.55 8.60 -4.13
N ALA A 38 2.33 7.74 -3.48
CA ALA A 38 3.79 7.82 -3.53
C ALA A 38 4.35 7.58 -4.95
N ALA A 39 3.77 6.64 -5.71
CA ALA A 39 4.17 6.39 -7.10
C ALA A 39 3.80 7.58 -8.01
N GLU A 40 2.65 8.23 -7.79
CA GLU A 40 2.25 9.45 -8.50
C GLU A 40 3.23 10.60 -8.25
N PHE A 41 3.62 10.84 -7.00
CA PHE A 41 4.60 11.90 -6.69
C PHE A 41 5.98 11.64 -7.32
N ARG A 42 6.44 10.38 -7.38
CA ARG A 42 7.68 10.03 -8.08
C ARG A 42 7.58 10.28 -9.58
N LEU A 43 6.42 10.03 -10.17
CA LEU A 43 6.16 10.31 -11.57
C LEU A 43 6.16 11.83 -11.82
N LEU A 44 5.51 12.63 -10.96
CA LEU A 44 5.53 14.09 -11.04
C LEU A 44 6.96 14.65 -10.93
N GLU A 45 7.76 14.16 -9.98
CA GLU A 45 9.17 14.50 -9.85
C GLU A 45 9.95 14.21 -11.14
N ALA A 46 9.70 13.06 -11.78
CA ALA A 46 10.35 12.71 -13.04
C ALA A 46 9.99 13.67 -14.17
N TYR A 47 8.74 14.13 -14.25
CA TYR A 47 8.33 15.17 -15.21
C TYR A 47 9.01 16.52 -14.94
N ASP A 48 9.16 16.91 -13.67
CA ASP A 48 9.86 18.13 -13.29
C ASP A 48 11.35 18.06 -13.68
N LEU A 49 11.98 16.90 -13.52
CA LEU A 49 13.35 16.67 -13.96
C LEU A 49 13.53 16.79 -15.48
N VAL A 50 12.53 16.32 -16.27
CA VAL A 50 12.50 16.57 -17.73
C VAL A 50 12.40 18.07 -18.02
N GLY A 51 11.53 18.78 -17.28
CA GLY A 51 11.41 20.24 -17.38
C GLY A 51 12.76 20.94 -17.13
N GLN A 52 13.45 20.57 -16.05
CA GLN A 52 14.78 21.10 -15.75
C GLN A 52 15.81 20.77 -16.84
N ALA A 53 15.81 19.54 -17.37
CA ALA A 53 16.72 19.15 -18.45
C ALA A 53 16.44 19.92 -19.76
N ARG A 54 15.19 20.29 -20.03
CA ARG A 54 14.83 21.17 -21.16
C ARG A 54 15.31 22.60 -20.93
N LEU A 55 15.11 23.13 -19.72
CA LEU A 55 15.59 24.48 -19.36
C LEU A 55 17.11 24.59 -19.42
N ALA A 56 17.84 23.52 -19.14
CA ALA A 56 19.29 23.49 -19.26
C ALA A 56 19.82 23.71 -20.69
N GLN A 57 18.95 23.63 -21.73
CA GLN A 57 19.30 23.96 -23.11
C GLN A 57 19.23 25.47 -23.41
N LEU A 58 18.62 26.24 -22.51
CA LEU A 58 18.47 27.68 -22.68
C LEU A 58 19.75 28.43 -22.26
N PRO A 59 20.03 29.62 -22.86
CA PRO A 59 21.10 30.47 -22.43
C PRO A 59 20.94 30.87 -20.94
N SER A 60 21.99 30.75 -20.15
CA SER A 60 22.02 31.22 -18.78
C SER A 60 22.85 32.49 -18.66
N ILE A 61 22.35 33.48 -17.94
CA ILE A 61 23.05 34.74 -17.64
C ILE A 61 23.38 34.75 -16.17
N SER A 62 24.66 34.95 -15.85
CA SER A 62 25.11 35.11 -14.48
C SER A 62 25.88 36.41 -14.28
N LEU A 63 25.67 37.04 -13.12
CA LEU A 63 26.39 38.22 -12.69
C LEU A 63 27.13 37.88 -11.40
N THR A 64 28.43 37.83 -11.48
CA THR A 64 29.30 37.59 -10.32
C THR A 64 29.85 38.89 -9.78
N GLY A 65 29.53 39.25 -8.53
CA GLY A 65 30.13 40.33 -7.80
C GLY A 65 31.31 39.82 -6.98
N ARG A 66 32.45 40.46 -7.07
CA ARG A 66 33.63 40.20 -6.22
C ARG A 66 33.99 41.47 -5.50
N GLY A 67 34.18 41.41 -4.20
CA GLY A 67 34.71 42.46 -3.37
C GLY A 67 35.81 41.92 -2.48
N GLY A 68 36.92 42.65 -2.37
CA GLY A 68 38.01 42.21 -1.54
C GLY A 68 39.00 43.35 -1.26
N THR A 69 39.77 43.16 -0.21
CA THR A 69 40.90 44.03 0.11
C THR A 69 42.19 43.22 0.05
N SER A 70 43.23 43.80 -0.50
CA SER A 70 44.55 43.19 -0.57
C SER A 70 45.61 44.22 -0.17
N SER A 71 46.41 43.92 0.87
CA SER A 71 47.47 44.79 1.35
C SER A 71 48.62 43.97 1.93
N PHE A 72 49.80 44.47 1.81
CA PHE A 72 51.01 43.90 2.45
C PHE A 72 51.12 44.25 3.93
N ALA A 73 50.35 45.23 4.42
CA ALA A 73 50.35 45.66 5.82
C ALA A 73 48.88 45.66 6.35
N LEU A 74 48.65 45.15 7.57
CA LEU A 74 47.33 45.07 8.22
C LEU A 74 46.64 46.45 8.34
N GLY A 75 47.43 47.54 8.55
CA GLY A 75 46.89 48.89 8.65
C GLY A 75 46.37 49.50 7.34
N ASP A 76 46.69 48.91 6.20
CA ASP A 76 46.31 49.40 4.87
C ASP A 76 45.20 48.54 4.21
N LEU A 77 44.73 47.52 4.92
CA LEU A 77 43.70 46.60 4.42
C LEU A 77 42.41 47.32 3.98
N LEU A 78 42.02 48.38 4.70
CA LEU A 78 40.82 49.15 4.41
C LEU A 78 41.04 50.23 3.31
N LYS A 79 42.30 50.51 2.93
CA LYS A 79 42.63 51.50 1.91
C LYS A 79 42.62 50.95 0.49
N SER A 80 42.70 49.62 0.35
CA SER A 80 42.84 48.94 -0.96
C SER A 80 41.59 48.10 -1.27
N PHE A 81 40.41 48.69 -1.13
CA PHE A 81 39.16 47.98 -1.47
C PHE A 81 38.95 47.96 -2.99
N THR A 82 38.85 46.77 -3.55
CA THR A 82 38.52 46.53 -4.96
C THR A 82 37.19 45.82 -5.05
N PHE A 83 36.35 46.26 -5.95
CA PHE A 83 35.16 45.55 -6.30
C PHE A 83 35.03 45.43 -7.83
N GLY A 84 34.41 44.35 -8.30
CA GLY A 84 34.18 44.14 -9.71
C GLY A 84 32.92 43.34 -9.94
N PHE A 85 32.25 43.64 -11.04
CA PHE A 85 31.11 42.85 -11.54
C PHE A 85 31.51 42.17 -12.84
N LEU A 86 31.29 40.88 -12.91
CA LEU A 86 31.60 40.07 -14.08
C LEU A 86 30.30 39.47 -14.64
N PRO A 87 29.68 40.07 -15.65
CA PRO A 87 28.58 39.44 -16.35
C PRO A 87 29.11 38.30 -17.24
N SER A 88 28.47 37.17 -17.25
CA SER A 88 28.77 36.08 -18.17
C SER A 88 27.51 35.48 -18.74
N ILE A 89 27.56 35.11 -20.02
CA ILE A 89 26.47 34.43 -20.73
C ILE A 89 27.00 33.08 -21.17
N ASN A 90 26.32 32.02 -20.75
CA ASN A 90 26.61 30.65 -21.18
C ASN A 90 25.53 30.19 -22.14
N ILE A 91 25.90 29.79 -23.37
CA ILE A 91 25.01 29.32 -24.41
C ILE A 91 25.37 27.86 -24.73
N PRO A 92 24.63 26.89 -24.16
CA PRO A 92 24.94 25.46 -24.33
C PRO A 92 24.42 24.85 -25.63
N ALA A 93 24.08 25.66 -26.66
CA ALA A 93 23.40 25.26 -27.88
C ALA A 93 24.11 24.13 -28.68
N PHE A 94 25.43 23.97 -28.49
CA PHE A 94 26.25 22.99 -29.21
C PHE A 94 26.76 21.85 -28.32
N ASP A 95 26.31 21.79 -27.06
CA ASP A 95 26.76 20.72 -26.15
C ASP A 95 25.91 19.45 -26.34
N PRO A 96 26.47 18.37 -26.93
CA PRO A 96 25.72 17.12 -27.14
C PRO A 96 25.38 16.41 -25.83
N SER A 97 26.11 16.69 -24.74
CA SER A 97 25.86 16.07 -23.44
C SER A 97 24.52 16.49 -22.83
N ILE A 98 24.10 17.73 -23.06
CA ILE A 98 22.82 18.26 -22.58
C ILE A 98 21.65 17.60 -23.32
N LYS A 99 21.77 17.37 -24.63
CA LYS A 99 20.79 16.64 -25.41
C LYS A 99 20.71 15.16 -25.00
N ALA A 100 21.86 14.55 -24.73
CA ALA A 100 21.93 13.18 -24.23
C ALA A 100 21.27 13.05 -22.84
N ARG A 101 21.53 14.01 -21.95
CA ARG A 101 20.90 14.08 -20.63
C ARG A 101 19.38 14.19 -20.71
N LEU A 102 18.85 15.04 -21.59
CA LEU A 102 17.40 15.14 -21.82
C LEU A 102 16.80 13.80 -22.23
N LYS A 103 17.40 13.13 -23.22
CA LYS A 103 16.94 11.80 -23.66
C LYS A 103 16.96 10.77 -22.54
N THR A 104 17.99 10.78 -21.71
CA THR A 104 18.09 9.87 -20.55
C THR A 104 16.98 10.15 -19.54
N THR A 105 16.73 11.43 -19.22
CA THR A 105 15.67 11.82 -18.29
C THR A 105 14.28 11.48 -18.84
N GLU A 106 14.03 11.71 -20.14
CA GLU A 106 12.77 11.31 -20.79
C GLU A 106 12.57 9.79 -20.78
N ALA A 107 13.64 9.00 -21.01
CA ALA A 107 13.56 7.55 -20.92
C ALA A 107 13.29 7.07 -19.47
N GLN A 108 13.87 7.76 -18.49
CA GLN A 108 13.66 7.46 -17.07
C GLN A 108 12.24 7.80 -16.62
N THR A 109 11.63 8.87 -17.15
CA THR A 109 10.23 9.19 -16.88
C THR A 109 9.29 8.09 -17.37
N LYS A 110 9.56 7.47 -18.53
CA LYS A 110 8.78 6.31 -18.99
C LYS A 110 8.85 5.12 -18.05
N VAL A 111 9.99 4.91 -17.37
CA VAL A 111 10.10 3.86 -16.35
C VAL A 111 9.14 4.16 -15.19
N PHE A 112 9.12 5.39 -14.68
CA PHE A 112 8.20 5.79 -13.60
C PHE A 112 6.72 5.73 -14.03
N GLU A 113 6.39 6.04 -15.31
CA GLU A 113 5.04 5.86 -15.85
C GLU A 113 4.60 4.39 -15.75
N HIS A 114 5.48 3.46 -16.16
CA HIS A 114 5.18 2.03 -16.09
C HIS A 114 5.15 1.51 -14.65
N GLU A 115 5.99 2.03 -13.75
CA GLU A 115 5.96 1.70 -12.34
C GLU A 115 4.64 2.16 -11.69
N TYR A 116 4.18 3.36 -12.00
CA TYR A 116 2.87 3.85 -11.55
C TYR A 116 1.73 2.95 -12.05
N GLN A 117 1.70 2.65 -13.35
CA GLN A 117 0.70 1.75 -13.93
C GLN A 117 0.71 0.38 -13.26
N ARG A 118 1.90 -0.19 -13.04
CA ARG A 118 2.06 -1.47 -12.34
C ARG A 118 1.53 -1.41 -10.92
N THR A 119 1.80 -0.35 -10.18
CA THR A 119 1.32 -0.17 -8.80
C THR A 119 -0.22 -0.10 -8.77
N VAL A 120 -0.82 0.60 -9.71
CA VAL A 120 -2.29 0.70 -9.85
C VAL A 120 -2.90 -0.67 -10.17
N ILE A 121 -2.34 -1.40 -11.12
CA ILE A 121 -2.82 -2.74 -11.51
C ILE A 121 -2.71 -3.71 -10.32
N ALA A 122 -1.57 -3.72 -9.62
CA ALA A 122 -1.38 -4.55 -8.44
C ALA A 122 -2.38 -4.22 -7.32
N ALA A 123 -2.71 -2.95 -7.13
CA ALA A 123 -3.71 -2.53 -6.16
C ALA A 123 -5.10 -3.06 -6.49
N PHE A 124 -5.51 -3.04 -7.74
CA PHE A 124 -6.78 -3.63 -8.17
C PHE A 124 -6.78 -5.16 -8.01
N GLU A 125 -5.69 -5.81 -8.37
CA GLU A 125 -5.53 -7.26 -8.18
C GLU A 125 -5.65 -7.65 -6.70
N GLU A 126 -5.03 -6.91 -5.80
CA GLU A 126 -5.13 -7.14 -4.35
C GLU A 126 -6.59 -7.04 -3.85
N VAL A 127 -7.35 -6.05 -4.31
CA VAL A 127 -8.76 -5.88 -3.92
C VAL A 127 -9.61 -7.02 -4.47
N GLU A 128 -9.45 -7.38 -5.74
CA GLU A 128 -10.19 -8.45 -6.40
C GLU A 128 -9.93 -9.81 -5.73
N ASN A 129 -8.65 -10.10 -5.44
CA ASN A 129 -8.27 -11.31 -4.72
C ASN A 129 -8.85 -11.34 -3.29
N ALA A 130 -8.83 -10.21 -2.58
CA ALA A 130 -9.39 -10.13 -1.23
C ALA A 130 -10.92 -10.34 -1.22
N LEU A 131 -11.64 -9.77 -2.20
CA LEU A 131 -13.08 -9.96 -2.36
C LEU A 131 -13.42 -11.41 -2.70
N THR A 132 -12.71 -12.00 -3.65
CA THR A 132 -12.90 -13.39 -4.08
C THR A 132 -12.65 -14.37 -2.93
N ASN A 133 -11.57 -14.19 -2.18
CA ASN A 133 -11.26 -15.02 -1.02
C ASN A 133 -12.33 -14.90 0.07
N LEU A 134 -12.75 -13.67 0.37
CA LEU A 134 -13.78 -13.41 1.36
C LEU A 134 -15.11 -14.09 1.00
N ASP A 135 -15.53 -14.04 -0.27
CA ASP A 135 -16.73 -14.69 -0.76
C ASP A 135 -16.61 -16.21 -0.70
N ALA A 136 -15.50 -16.77 -1.15
CA ALA A 136 -15.23 -18.22 -1.07
C ALA A 136 -15.30 -18.74 0.36
N HIS A 137 -14.68 -18.06 1.32
CA HIS A 137 -14.72 -18.48 2.73
C HIS A 137 -16.10 -18.29 3.37
N ARG A 138 -16.90 -17.32 2.93
CA ARG A 138 -18.31 -17.17 3.34
C ARG A 138 -19.16 -18.32 2.84
N GLN A 139 -18.98 -18.76 1.61
CA GLN A 139 -19.67 -19.94 1.06
C GLN A 139 -19.25 -21.21 1.82
N GLN A 140 -17.93 -21.40 2.01
CA GLN A 140 -17.41 -22.53 2.79
C GLN A 140 -17.98 -22.57 4.21
N ARG A 141 -18.16 -21.43 4.87
CA ARG A 141 -18.81 -21.37 6.19
C ARG A 141 -20.22 -21.96 6.15
N THR A 142 -20.99 -21.64 5.14
CA THR A 142 -22.37 -22.15 4.99
C THR A 142 -22.37 -23.67 4.81
N GLU A 143 -21.45 -24.20 3.99
CA GLU A 143 -21.31 -25.64 3.77
C GLU A 143 -20.87 -26.37 5.05
N LEU A 144 -19.90 -25.83 5.79
CA LEU A 144 -19.45 -26.38 7.07
C LEU A 144 -20.57 -26.38 8.13
N GLN A 145 -21.41 -25.34 8.17
CA GLN A 145 -22.56 -25.28 9.05
C GLN A 145 -23.56 -26.38 8.74
N GLN A 146 -23.87 -26.58 7.45
CA GLN A 146 -24.74 -27.65 7.00
C GLN A 146 -24.18 -29.06 7.32
N GLN A 147 -22.85 -29.22 7.11
CA GLN A 147 -22.18 -30.47 7.45
C GLN A 147 -22.26 -30.77 8.96
N ILE A 148 -22.06 -29.79 9.82
CA ILE A 148 -22.17 -29.93 11.27
C ILE A 148 -23.60 -30.32 11.66
N GLU A 149 -24.60 -29.68 11.08
CA GLU A 149 -26.02 -30.01 11.33
C GLU A 149 -26.34 -31.48 10.98
N GLN A 150 -25.86 -31.95 9.82
CA GLN A 150 -26.03 -33.35 9.42
C GLN A 150 -25.28 -34.32 10.35
N LEU A 151 -24.05 -33.99 10.73
CA LEU A 151 -23.27 -34.81 11.68
C LEU A 151 -23.90 -34.86 13.07
N GLN A 152 -24.56 -33.81 13.54
CA GLN A 152 -25.31 -33.81 14.79
C GLN A 152 -26.51 -34.76 14.74
N ILE A 153 -27.22 -34.78 13.61
CA ILE A 153 -28.36 -35.74 13.40
C ILE A 153 -27.83 -37.17 13.41
N VAL A 154 -26.74 -37.45 12.69
CA VAL A 154 -26.08 -38.76 12.64
C VAL A 154 -25.61 -39.19 14.04
N ALA A 155 -24.97 -38.30 14.79
CA ALA A 155 -24.48 -38.59 16.15
C ALA A 155 -25.64 -38.97 17.08
N ALA A 156 -26.77 -38.27 16.99
CA ALA A 156 -27.96 -38.60 17.78
C ALA A 156 -28.55 -39.97 17.40
N GLN A 157 -28.55 -40.30 16.11
CA GLN A 157 -29.04 -41.62 15.61
C GLN A 157 -28.11 -42.76 16.08
N ILE A 158 -26.79 -42.62 15.97
CA ILE A 158 -25.81 -43.62 16.39
C ILE A 158 -25.88 -43.83 17.91
N GLN A 159 -26.05 -42.79 18.71
CA GLN A 159 -26.26 -42.90 20.15
C GLN A 159 -27.54 -43.64 20.52
N ALA A 160 -28.63 -43.45 19.77
CA ALA A 160 -29.88 -44.20 19.94
C ALA A 160 -29.68 -45.70 19.62
N GLN A 161 -29.01 -46.01 18.52
CA GLN A 161 -28.69 -47.38 18.11
C GLN A 161 -27.76 -48.11 19.12
N LEU A 162 -26.81 -47.36 19.73
CA LEU A 162 -25.97 -47.92 20.77
C LEU A 162 -26.79 -48.36 21.99
N ARG A 163 -27.78 -47.56 22.41
CA ARG A 163 -28.68 -47.94 23.53
C ARG A 163 -29.45 -49.19 23.25
N GLU A 164 -29.77 -49.44 21.99
CA GLU A 164 -30.46 -50.65 21.51
C GLU A 164 -29.50 -51.83 21.24
N GLY A 165 -28.18 -51.60 21.39
CA GLY A 165 -27.17 -52.64 21.16
C GLY A 165 -26.89 -52.97 19.70
N LEU A 166 -27.32 -52.09 18.79
CA LEU A 166 -27.22 -52.29 17.32
C LEU A 166 -25.87 -51.86 16.75
N VAL A 167 -25.14 -50.99 17.43
CA VAL A 167 -23.83 -50.48 17.04
C VAL A 167 -22.83 -50.58 18.19
N SER A 168 -21.56 -50.47 17.84
CA SER A 168 -20.47 -50.49 18.82
C SER A 168 -20.12 -49.07 19.34
N GLN A 169 -19.50 -49.02 20.52
CA GLN A 169 -18.95 -47.76 21.07
C GLN A 169 -17.95 -47.10 20.14
N LEU A 170 -17.26 -47.88 19.31
CA LEU A 170 -16.29 -47.34 18.34
C LEU A 170 -16.96 -46.45 17.34
N GLU A 171 -18.14 -46.81 16.81
CA GLU A 171 -18.90 -46.02 15.85
C GLU A 171 -19.36 -44.66 16.42
N VAL A 172 -19.71 -44.66 17.73
CA VAL A 172 -20.02 -43.41 18.44
C VAL A 172 -18.80 -42.49 18.48
N PHE A 173 -17.63 -43.02 18.86
CA PHE A 173 -16.41 -42.24 18.94
C PHE A 173 -15.96 -41.71 17.57
N GLU A 174 -16.11 -42.48 16.49
CA GLU A 174 -15.79 -42.04 15.14
C GLU A 174 -16.72 -40.92 14.68
N THR A 175 -18.00 -40.99 15.00
CA THR A 175 -18.97 -39.95 14.69
C THR A 175 -18.69 -38.67 15.48
N GLU A 176 -18.43 -38.77 16.78
CA GLU A 176 -18.08 -37.65 17.64
C GLU A 176 -16.76 -36.98 17.19
N ARG A 177 -15.77 -37.78 16.79
CA ARG A 177 -14.51 -37.27 16.22
C ARG A 177 -14.77 -36.50 14.93
N SER A 178 -15.62 -37.00 14.05
CA SER A 178 -15.99 -36.34 12.79
C SER A 178 -16.73 -35.03 13.04
N LEU A 179 -17.64 -35.00 14.01
CA LEU A 179 -18.36 -33.80 14.43
C LEU A 179 -17.38 -32.75 14.98
N LEU A 180 -16.47 -33.15 15.86
CA LEU A 180 -15.46 -32.26 16.43
C LEU A 180 -14.53 -31.70 15.34
N ALA A 181 -14.12 -32.53 14.38
CA ALA A 181 -13.29 -32.08 13.25
C ALA A 181 -14.00 -31.02 12.40
N ALA A 182 -15.30 -31.21 12.12
CA ALA A 182 -16.10 -30.23 11.38
C ALA A 182 -16.27 -28.91 12.16
N GLN A 183 -16.44 -28.98 13.49
CA GLN A 183 -16.52 -27.79 14.35
C GLN A 183 -15.19 -27.01 14.37
N LEU A 184 -14.06 -27.72 14.43
CA LEU A 184 -12.73 -27.10 14.37
C LEU A 184 -12.50 -26.46 12.98
N ALA A 185 -12.94 -27.10 11.90
CA ALA A 185 -12.85 -26.53 10.56
C ALA A 185 -13.69 -25.24 10.43
N LEU A 186 -14.90 -25.22 11.02
CA LEU A 186 -15.72 -23.99 11.05
C LEU A 186 -15.05 -22.86 11.82
N LEU A 187 -14.41 -23.16 12.94
CA LEU A 187 -13.68 -22.17 13.73
C LEU A 187 -12.48 -21.60 12.94
N ALA A 188 -11.70 -22.46 12.26
CA ALA A 188 -10.61 -22.06 11.40
C ALA A 188 -11.09 -21.20 10.23
N ASN A 189 -12.20 -21.59 9.58
CA ASN A 189 -12.82 -20.79 8.52
C ASN A 189 -13.27 -19.41 9.02
N HIS A 190 -13.85 -19.34 10.23
CA HIS A 190 -14.22 -18.06 10.84
C HIS A 190 -13.00 -17.15 11.04
N GLN A 191 -11.89 -17.68 11.52
CA GLN A 191 -10.62 -16.94 11.64
C GLN A 191 -10.16 -16.42 10.26
N GLN A 192 -10.29 -17.24 9.22
CA GLN A 192 -9.90 -16.85 7.86
C GLN A 192 -10.76 -15.72 7.32
N ILE A 193 -12.08 -15.74 7.53
CA ILE A 193 -12.99 -14.65 7.16
C ILE A 193 -12.58 -13.33 7.83
N LEU A 194 -12.18 -13.37 9.10
CA LEU A 194 -11.68 -12.19 9.81
C LEU A 194 -10.37 -11.68 9.19
N ALA A 195 -9.43 -12.57 8.87
CA ALA A 195 -8.17 -12.23 8.22
C ALA A 195 -8.38 -11.61 6.82
N ASP A 196 -9.27 -12.21 6.02
CA ASP A 196 -9.60 -11.69 4.69
C ASP A 196 -10.28 -10.32 4.75
N THR A 197 -11.13 -10.10 5.75
CA THR A 197 -11.73 -8.78 5.97
C THR A 197 -10.68 -7.73 6.29
N VAL A 198 -9.70 -8.03 7.14
CA VAL A 198 -8.58 -7.12 7.42
C VAL A 198 -7.74 -6.88 6.16
N THR A 199 -7.51 -7.93 5.36
CA THR A 199 -6.78 -7.84 4.10
C THR A 199 -7.51 -6.93 3.12
N LEU A 200 -8.82 -7.08 2.99
CA LEU A 200 -9.65 -6.21 2.16
C LEU A 200 -9.60 -4.74 2.63
N TYR A 201 -9.68 -4.51 3.94
CA TYR A 201 -9.51 -3.17 4.51
C TYR A 201 -8.18 -2.53 4.15
N LYS A 202 -7.09 -3.29 4.22
CA LYS A 202 -5.74 -2.83 3.83
C LYS A 202 -5.68 -2.55 2.32
N ALA A 203 -6.21 -3.44 1.49
CA ALA A 203 -6.24 -3.29 0.04
C ALA A 203 -7.03 -2.06 -0.41
N LEU A 204 -8.08 -1.70 0.31
CA LEU A 204 -8.87 -0.48 0.06
C LEU A 204 -8.20 0.82 0.55
N GLY A 205 -6.99 0.73 1.07
CA GLY A 205 -6.27 1.89 1.59
C GLY A 205 -6.62 2.25 3.04
N GLY A 206 -7.25 1.33 3.79
CA GLY A 206 -7.70 1.36 5.17
C GLY A 206 -7.40 2.62 5.97
N GLY A 207 -8.32 3.22 6.62
CA GLY A 207 -8.26 4.13 7.78
C GLY A 207 -7.19 5.23 7.90
N TRP A 208 -6.30 5.40 6.93
CA TRP A 208 -5.34 6.49 6.92
C TRP A 208 -6.08 7.80 6.59
N PRO A 209 -5.84 8.88 7.33
CA PRO A 209 -6.39 10.18 6.96
C PRO A 209 -5.90 10.50 5.53
N THR A 210 -6.84 10.78 4.63
CA THR A 210 -6.51 11.31 3.31
C THR A 210 -5.67 12.56 3.53
N VAL A 211 -4.41 12.52 3.09
CA VAL A 211 -3.60 13.72 3.01
C VAL A 211 -4.27 14.56 1.92
N GLU A 212 -5.07 15.55 2.33
CA GLU A 212 -5.47 16.61 1.41
C GLU A 212 -4.18 17.20 0.85
N VAL A 213 -3.88 16.84 -0.39
CA VAL A 213 -2.83 17.50 -1.16
C VAL A 213 -3.35 18.92 -1.41
N ALA A 214 -3.14 19.77 -0.38
CA ALA A 214 -3.45 21.18 -0.47
C ALA A 214 -2.66 21.75 -1.65
N ASN A 215 -3.39 21.96 -2.76
CA ASN A 215 -3.10 22.87 -3.86
C ASN A 215 -1.62 23.32 -3.99
N VAL A 216 -0.73 22.46 -4.44
CA VAL A 216 0.54 22.87 -5.03
C VAL A 216 0.30 23.20 -6.52
N ARG A 217 -0.72 24.03 -6.76
CA ARG A 217 -0.91 24.74 -8.03
C ARG A 217 -0.79 26.23 -7.73
N ARG A 218 0.44 26.74 -7.69
CA ARG A 218 0.78 28.12 -7.99
C ARG A 218 2.04 28.19 -8.83
#